data_68a91832b41be2a3de2e754038972a2d
#
_entry.id   68a91832b41be2a3de2e754038972a2d
#
_cell.length_a   1.000
_cell.length_b   1.000
_cell.length_c   1.000
_cell.angle_alpha   90.00
_cell.angle_beta   90.00
_cell.angle_gamma   90.00
#
_symmetry.space_group_name_H-M   'P 1'
#
loop_
_entity.id
_entity.type
_entity.pdbx_description
1 polymer ?
#
loop_
_entity_poly.entity_id
_entity_poly.type
_entity_poly.pdbx_seq_one_letter_code
_entity_poly.pdbx_strand_id
1 'polypeptide(L)'
;MTMLVITLLALLGFHSAAAAQDQSVTTLLTSLETRDELKPLKTVVVARDGETIAEKGYRGHTPSESTNIKSASKSIVSALVGIAIDKGLLDGPEQKIAPLLKEDLPSQADPRINDITIGNLLSMQAGLGRMSGPNYGRWVSSRNWVRFALAQPFDDEPGGRMLYSTASTHLLSAILTKVGGKPTLALAREWLDPVEGFRIGAWERDPQGIYLGGNQMAMSARSLLAFGELYRNRGRTADGRQVVPADWVELSWQPRTASRFTGDGYGYGWFTRRIGDEDVYYAWGYGGQMLYSAVPEPDGGHDVG
;
A
#
# COMPACT_ATOMS: atom_id res chain seq x y z
N MET A 1 -51.17 5.57 16.93
CA MET A 1 -50.21 4.72 17.69
C MET A 1 -49.69 3.54 16.86
N THR A 2 -49.61 3.69 15.53
CA THR A 2 -49.25 2.57 14.61
C THR A 2 -47.91 2.79 13.82
N MET A 3 -47.27 3.94 14.00
CA MET A 3 -46.03 4.27 13.24
C MET A 3 -44.73 3.90 13.94
N LEU A 4 -44.76 3.58 15.23
CA LEU A 4 -43.54 3.28 16.02
C LEU A 4 -43.10 1.81 15.93
N VAL A 5 -43.96 0.90 15.52
CA VAL A 5 -43.69 -0.54 15.47
C VAL A 5 -42.95 -0.93 14.17
N ILE A 6 -43.17 -0.22 13.06
CA ILE A 6 -42.56 -0.58 11.76
C ILE A 6 -41.07 -0.20 11.73
N THR A 7 -40.70 0.94 12.34
CA THR A 7 -39.30 1.38 12.38
C THR A 7 -38.42 0.46 13.27
N LEU A 8 -38.96 -0.07 14.35
CA LEU A 8 -38.23 -0.98 15.24
C LEU A 8 -38.02 -2.36 14.61
N LEU A 9 -38.99 -2.87 13.85
CA LEU A 9 -38.88 -4.14 13.12
C LEU A 9 -37.89 -4.06 11.94
N ALA A 10 -37.82 -2.94 11.24
CA ALA A 10 -36.84 -2.73 10.19
C ALA A 10 -35.40 -2.71 10.74
N LEU A 11 -35.15 -1.98 11.85
CA LEU A 11 -33.86 -1.93 12.51
C LEU A 11 -33.43 -3.31 13.04
N LEU A 12 -34.34 -4.08 13.62
CA LEU A 12 -34.07 -5.45 14.09
C LEU A 12 -33.76 -6.41 12.93
N GLY A 13 -34.40 -6.23 11.77
CA GLY A 13 -34.16 -7.03 10.57
C GLY A 13 -32.77 -6.80 9.99
N PHE A 14 -32.30 -5.57 9.93
CA PHE A 14 -30.95 -5.25 9.45
C PHE A 14 -29.86 -5.77 10.38
N HIS A 15 -30.02 -5.66 11.69
CA HIS A 15 -29.04 -6.21 12.65
C HIS A 15 -28.97 -7.74 12.59
N SER A 16 -30.08 -8.43 12.39
CA SER A 16 -30.07 -9.90 12.28
C SER A 16 -29.41 -10.38 10.98
N ALA A 17 -29.58 -9.66 9.88
CA ALA A 17 -28.93 -9.99 8.61
C ALA A 17 -27.42 -9.76 8.67
N ALA A 18 -26.97 -8.65 9.24
CA ALA A 18 -25.55 -8.37 9.44
C ALA A 18 -24.88 -9.41 10.34
N ALA A 19 -25.49 -9.74 11.49
CA ALA A 19 -24.98 -10.78 12.40
C ALA A 19 -24.92 -12.16 11.74
N ALA A 20 -25.90 -12.54 10.93
CA ALA A 20 -25.90 -13.78 10.16
C ALA A 20 -24.77 -13.80 9.12
N GLN A 21 -24.49 -12.67 8.47
CA GLN A 21 -23.40 -12.54 7.51
C GLN A 21 -22.03 -12.61 8.20
N ASP A 22 -21.85 -12.03 9.37
CA ASP A 22 -20.61 -12.09 10.15
C ASP A 22 -20.34 -13.52 10.65
N GLN A 23 -21.39 -14.23 11.07
CA GLN A 23 -21.31 -15.65 11.41
C GLN A 23 -20.90 -16.50 10.19
N SER A 24 -21.37 -16.14 8.98
CA SER A 24 -20.98 -16.79 7.74
C SER A 24 -19.48 -16.58 7.44
N VAL A 25 -18.95 -15.36 7.62
CA VAL A 25 -17.52 -15.05 7.46
C VAL A 25 -16.69 -15.87 8.46
N THR A 26 -17.07 -15.90 9.73
CA THR A 26 -16.38 -16.68 10.77
C THR A 26 -16.35 -18.17 10.43
N THR A 27 -17.45 -18.71 9.94
CA THR A 27 -17.55 -20.10 9.49
C THR A 27 -16.64 -20.36 8.30
N LEU A 28 -16.61 -19.45 7.32
CA LEU A 28 -15.70 -19.53 6.19
C LEU A 28 -14.24 -19.56 6.66
N LEU A 29 -13.82 -18.60 7.50
CA LEU A 29 -12.45 -18.58 8.03
C LEU A 29 -12.08 -19.89 8.74
N THR A 30 -13.01 -20.49 9.47
CA THR A 30 -12.78 -21.77 10.14
C THR A 30 -12.56 -22.89 9.13
N SER A 31 -13.32 -22.91 8.04
CA SER A 31 -13.21 -23.94 7.00
C SER A 31 -11.88 -23.89 6.22
N LEU A 32 -11.19 -22.73 6.19
CA LEU A 32 -9.91 -22.60 5.50
C LEU A 32 -8.79 -23.41 6.16
N GLU A 33 -8.93 -23.80 7.43
CA GLU A 33 -7.91 -24.55 8.16
C GLU A 33 -7.70 -25.96 7.61
N THR A 34 -8.73 -26.55 7.04
CA THR A 34 -8.71 -27.92 6.52
C THR A 34 -8.29 -28.01 5.06
N ARG A 35 -8.09 -26.89 4.38
CA ARG A 35 -7.70 -26.85 2.97
C ARG A 35 -6.20 -27.01 2.81
N ASP A 36 -5.77 -28.07 2.12
CA ASP A 36 -4.35 -28.39 1.94
C ASP A 36 -3.60 -27.32 1.14
N GLU A 37 -4.23 -26.72 0.15
CA GLU A 37 -3.69 -25.63 -0.65
C GLU A 37 -3.42 -24.36 0.15
N LEU A 38 -4.07 -24.21 1.31
CA LEU A 38 -3.93 -23.07 2.22
C LEU A 38 -3.04 -23.34 3.44
N LYS A 39 -2.25 -24.44 3.42
CA LYS A 39 -1.27 -24.71 4.49
C LYS A 39 -0.32 -23.55 4.81
N PRO A 40 0.11 -22.72 3.84
CA PRO A 40 0.95 -21.54 4.12
C PRO A 40 0.20 -20.36 4.77
N LEU A 41 -1.16 -20.38 4.80
CA LEU A 41 -1.96 -19.30 5.38
C LEU A 41 -1.72 -19.20 6.89
N LYS A 42 -1.34 -18.02 7.36
CA LYS A 42 -1.03 -17.75 8.76
C LYS A 42 -2.15 -17.05 9.50
N THR A 43 -2.67 -15.97 8.91
CA THR A 43 -3.69 -15.15 9.56
C THR A 43 -4.62 -14.53 8.51
N VAL A 44 -5.88 -14.35 8.88
CA VAL A 44 -6.85 -13.53 8.13
C VAL A 44 -7.54 -12.61 9.13
N VAL A 45 -7.72 -11.35 8.76
CA VAL A 45 -8.52 -10.37 9.49
C VAL A 45 -9.46 -9.73 8.50
N VAL A 46 -10.74 -9.65 8.84
CA VAL A 46 -11.79 -9.07 8.00
C VAL A 46 -12.47 -7.96 8.77
N ALA A 47 -12.57 -6.78 8.16
CA ALA A 47 -13.33 -5.66 8.70
C ALA A 47 -14.44 -5.25 7.74
N ARG A 48 -15.48 -4.67 8.28
CA ARG A 48 -16.60 -4.03 7.58
C ARG A 48 -16.93 -2.73 8.32
N ASP A 49 -17.05 -1.66 7.58
CA ASP A 49 -17.41 -0.33 8.09
C ASP A 49 -16.59 0.15 9.28
N GLY A 50 -15.28 -0.16 9.26
CA GLY A 50 -14.32 0.20 10.30
C GLY A 50 -14.24 -0.77 11.48
N GLU A 51 -15.10 -1.79 11.53
CA GLU A 51 -15.12 -2.78 12.62
C GLU A 51 -14.59 -4.14 12.17
N THR A 52 -13.75 -4.76 12.99
CA THR A 52 -13.31 -6.13 12.74
C THR A 52 -14.47 -7.09 13.01
N ILE A 53 -14.99 -7.73 11.95
CA ILE A 53 -16.10 -8.67 12.03
C ILE A 53 -15.64 -10.13 12.20
N ALA A 54 -14.44 -10.46 11.77
CA ALA A 54 -13.84 -11.78 11.97
C ALA A 54 -12.32 -11.70 11.89
N GLU A 55 -11.65 -12.53 12.68
CA GLU A 55 -10.21 -12.75 12.59
C GLU A 55 -9.86 -14.18 12.97
N LYS A 56 -8.84 -14.74 12.32
CA LYS A 56 -8.35 -16.08 12.63
C LYS A 56 -6.84 -16.19 12.41
N GLY A 57 -6.18 -16.81 13.41
CA GLY A 57 -4.84 -17.36 13.26
C GLY A 57 -4.92 -18.86 12.96
N TYR A 58 -4.03 -19.35 12.10
CA TYR A 58 -3.96 -20.73 11.69
C TYR A 58 -2.65 -21.34 12.16
N ARG A 59 -2.67 -22.61 12.55
CA ARG A 59 -1.47 -23.40 12.91
C ARG A 59 -0.58 -22.73 13.94
N GLY A 60 -1.19 -22.14 14.98
CA GLY A 60 -0.50 -21.47 16.08
C GLY A 60 -0.10 -20.03 15.84
N HIS A 61 -0.37 -19.47 14.65
CA HIS A 61 -0.17 -18.04 14.38
C HIS A 61 -1.33 -17.19 14.91
N THR A 62 -1.04 -15.91 15.17
CA THR A 62 -2.05 -14.96 15.65
C THR A 62 -2.06 -13.68 14.80
N PRO A 63 -3.21 -12.99 14.64
CA PRO A 63 -3.31 -11.74 13.90
C PRO A 63 -2.47 -10.58 14.46
N SER A 64 -2.06 -10.65 15.72
CA SER A 64 -1.17 -9.67 16.37
C SER A 64 0.31 -9.96 16.18
N GLU A 65 0.67 -11.15 15.68
CA GLU A 65 2.07 -11.51 15.41
C GLU A 65 2.64 -10.72 14.25
N SER A 66 3.84 -10.15 14.46
CA SER A 66 4.52 -9.36 13.42
C SER A 66 5.12 -10.27 12.36
N THR A 67 4.88 -9.97 11.10
CA THR A 67 5.47 -10.64 9.94
C THR A 67 6.00 -9.64 8.94
N ASN A 68 6.97 -10.07 8.12
CA ASN A 68 7.48 -9.25 7.02
C ASN A 68 6.43 -9.15 5.91
N ILE A 69 5.87 -7.95 5.72
CA ILE A 69 4.82 -7.70 4.72
C ILE A 69 5.32 -7.57 3.28
N LYS A 70 6.65 -7.69 3.09
CA LYS A 70 7.25 -7.65 1.76
C LYS A 70 6.84 -6.41 0.97
N SER A 71 6.47 -6.58 -0.30
CA SER A 71 6.12 -5.48 -1.21
C SER A 71 4.81 -4.77 -0.89
N ALA A 72 3.98 -5.29 0.03
CA ALA A 72 2.82 -4.55 0.50
C ALA A 72 3.22 -3.23 1.19
N SER A 73 4.47 -3.12 1.68
CA SER A 73 5.04 -1.88 2.20
C SER A 73 5.14 -0.73 1.18
N LYS A 74 5.05 -1.01 -0.13
CA LYS A 74 5.05 0.03 -1.18
C LYS A 74 3.87 0.98 -1.06
N SER A 75 2.71 0.47 -0.66
CA SER A 75 1.52 1.29 -0.43
C SER A 75 1.72 2.24 0.77
N ILE A 76 2.44 1.80 1.81
CA ILE A 76 2.77 2.65 2.96
C ILE A 76 3.75 3.76 2.54
N VAL A 77 4.80 3.43 1.76
CA VAL A 77 5.72 4.45 1.25
C VAL A 77 5.00 5.45 0.34
N SER A 78 4.04 4.98 -0.48
CA SER A 78 3.18 5.87 -1.28
C SER A 78 2.39 6.85 -0.40
N ALA A 79 1.79 6.38 0.69
CA ALA A 79 1.09 7.26 1.63
C ALA A 79 2.03 8.34 2.20
N LEU A 80 3.26 7.97 2.57
CA LEU A 80 4.25 8.93 3.06
C LEU A 80 4.63 9.98 1.99
N VAL A 81 4.68 9.60 0.72
CA VAL A 81 4.89 10.57 -0.38
C VAL A 81 3.72 11.54 -0.46
N GLY A 82 2.47 11.06 -0.39
CA GLY A 82 1.29 11.92 -0.38
C GLY A 82 1.29 12.91 0.79
N ILE A 83 1.64 12.45 1.98
CA ILE A 83 1.77 13.30 3.15
C ILE A 83 2.92 14.33 2.98
N ALA A 84 4.03 13.93 2.37
CA ALA A 84 5.15 14.85 2.10
C ALA A 84 4.77 15.95 1.11
N ILE A 85 3.93 15.65 0.12
CA ILE A 85 3.37 16.64 -0.82
C ILE A 85 2.44 17.60 -0.08
N ASP A 86 1.52 17.10 0.73
CA ASP A 86 0.59 17.91 1.53
C ASP A 86 1.33 18.86 2.49
N LYS A 87 2.47 18.41 3.03
CA LYS A 87 3.34 19.21 3.88
C LYS A 87 4.24 20.19 3.12
N GLY A 88 4.17 20.25 1.80
CA GLY A 88 5.02 21.11 0.97
C GLY A 88 6.49 20.70 0.96
N LEU A 89 6.81 19.46 1.31
CA LEU A 89 8.17 18.91 1.24
C LEU A 89 8.51 18.38 -0.15
N LEU A 90 7.48 18.06 -0.94
CA LEU A 90 7.54 17.68 -2.35
C LEU A 90 6.50 18.49 -3.12
N ASP A 91 6.79 18.83 -4.38
CA ASP A 91 5.91 19.65 -5.21
C ASP A 91 4.73 18.85 -5.80
N GLY A 92 4.88 17.53 -5.95
CA GLY A 92 3.85 16.67 -6.52
C GLY A 92 4.43 15.48 -7.29
N PRO A 93 3.55 14.64 -7.90
CA PRO A 93 3.97 13.46 -8.67
C PRO A 93 4.84 13.80 -9.89
N GLU A 94 4.70 14.99 -10.47
CA GLU A 94 5.45 15.41 -11.65
C GLU A 94 6.84 15.97 -11.32
N GLN A 95 7.16 16.10 -10.03
CA GLN A 95 8.48 16.57 -9.61
C GLN A 95 9.59 15.61 -10.07
N LYS A 96 10.61 16.15 -10.70
CA LYS A 96 11.77 15.40 -11.18
C LYS A 96 12.64 14.94 -10.01
N ILE A 97 13.13 13.70 -10.09
CA ILE A 97 13.93 13.11 -9.01
C ILE A 97 15.42 13.49 -9.08
N ALA A 98 15.94 13.82 -10.26
CA ALA A 98 17.36 14.10 -10.44
C ALA A 98 17.88 15.23 -9.54
N PRO A 99 17.20 16.38 -9.37
CA PRO A 99 17.63 17.41 -8.42
C PRO A 99 17.61 16.94 -6.96
N LEU A 100 16.68 16.06 -6.59
CA LEU A 100 16.54 15.53 -5.21
C LEU A 100 17.63 14.51 -4.88
N LEU A 101 18.16 13.81 -5.89
CA LEU A 101 19.17 12.74 -5.76
C LEU A 101 20.51 13.10 -6.43
N LYS A 102 20.79 14.39 -6.67
CA LYS A 102 21.96 14.86 -7.43
C LYS A 102 23.29 14.28 -6.98
N GLU A 103 23.45 14.06 -5.67
CA GLU A 103 24.69 13.55 -5.07
C GLU A 103 24.91 12.05 -5.32
N ASP A 104 23.84 11.35 -5.71
CA ASP A 104 23.83 9.92 -5.95
C ASP A 104 23.81 9.57 -7.45
N LEU A 105 23.71 10.57 -8.32
CA LEU A 105 23.71 10.36 -9.77
C LEU A 105 25.08 9.84 -10.23
N PRO A 106 25.12 8.91 -11.21
CA PRO A 106 26.36 8.50 -11.84
C PRO A 106 27.03 9.66 -12.59
N SER A 107 28.37 9.69 -12.65
CA SER A 107 29.13 10.75 -13.33
C SER A 107 28.84 10.84 -14.84
N GLN A 108 28.42 9.73 -15.43
CA GLN A 108 27.98 9.63 -16.82
C GLN A 108 26.54 9.10 -16.86
N ALA A 109 25.62 9.88 -16.28
CA ALA A 109 24.21 9.53 -16.26
C ALA A 109 23.61 9.59 -17.66
N ASP A 110 22.78 8.61 -18.01
CA ASP A 110 21.90 8.71 -19.20
C ASP A 110 21.01 9.95 -19.05
N PRO A 111 20.89 10.82 -20.07
CA PRO A 111 20.08 12.04 -19.98
C PRO A 111 18.63 11.81 -19.55
N ARG A 112 18.05 10.67 -19.88
CA ARG A 112 16.67 10.29 -19.49
C ARG A 112 16.43 10.28 -17.98
N ILE A 113 17.48 10.20 -17.16
CA ILE A 113 17.35 10.26 -15.71
C ILE A 113 16.73 11.58 -15.24
N ASN A 114 16.92 12.66 -16.02
CA ASN A 114 16.33 13.97 -15.75
C ASN A 114 14.83 14.02 -16.01
N ASP A 115 14.29 13.02 -16.70
CA ASP A 115 12.87 12.94 -17.02
C ASP A 115 12.08 12.06 -16.03
N ILE A 116 12.77 11.31 -15.20
CA ILE A 116 12.10 10.49 -14.17
C ILE A 116 11.44 11.39 -13.13
N THR A 117 10.16 11.13 -12.85
CA THR A 117 9.36 11.84 -11.84
C THR A 117 9.11 10.97 -10.60
N ILE A 118 8.65 11.60 -9.52
CA ILE A 118 8.11 10.91 -8.32
C ILE A 118 7.00 9.93 -8.74
N GLY A 119 6.09 10.37 -9.61
CA GLY A 119 5.00 9.54 -10.15
C GLY A 119 5.50 8.32 -10.91
N ASN A 120 6.57 8.45 -11.70
CA ASN A 120 7.17 7.32 -12.41
C ASN A 120 7.75 6.28 -11.43
N LEU A 121 8.35 6.70 -10.32
CA LEU A 121 8.81 5.77 -9.29
C LEU A 121 7.64 5.05 -8.61
N LEU A 122 6.58 5.78 -8.25
CA LEU A 122 5.38 5.26 -7.59
C LEU A 122 4.62 4.25 -8.46
N SER A 123 4.52 4.51 -9.76
CA SER A 123 3.80 3.67 -10.73
C SER A 123 4.67 2.59 -11.38
N MET A 124 5.93 2.44 -10.95
CA MET A 124 6.87 1.45 -11.53
C MET A 124 7.21 1.72 -13.00
N GLN A 125 7.21 2.99 -13.42
CA GLN A 125 7.46 3.45 -14.80
C GLN A 125 8.72 4.32 -14.91
N ALA A 126 9.72 4.10 -14.04
CA ALA A 126 10.97 4.88 -14.08
C ALA A 126 11.81 4.64 -15.35
N GLY A 127 11.55 3.58 -16.08
CA GLY A 127 12.34 3.18 -17.26
C GLY A 127 13.65 2.47 -16.94
N LEU A 128 14.20 2.63 -15.74
CA LEU A 128 15.43 1.98 -15.30
C LEU A 128 15.29 0.45 -15.19
N GLY A 129 16.37 -0.28 -15.43
CA GLY A 129 16.47 -1.72 -15.26
C GLY A 129 15.98 -2.14 -13.87
N ARG A 130 15.03 -3.05 -13.80
CA ARG A 130 14.33 -3.40 -12.57
C ARG A 130 15.19 -4.16 -11.57
N MET A 131 15.13 -3.79 -10.30
CA MET A 131 15.79 -4.43 -9.18
C MET A 131 14.79 -5.21 -8.32
N SER A 132 14.17 -6.22 -8.93
CA SER A 132 13.27 -7.19 -8.31
C SER A 132 13.49 -8.57 -8.95
N GLY A 133 13.00 -9.64 -8.33
CA GLY A 133 13.20 -11.00 -8.80
C GLY A 133 14.67 -11.35 -8.89
N PRO A 134 15.18 -11.88 -10.03
CA PRO A 134 16.57 -12.33 -10.14
C PRO A 134 17.61 -11.23 -9.87
N ASN A 135 17.29 -9.96 -10.11
CA ASN A 135 18.22 -8.84 -9.93
C ASN A 135 18.27 -8.30 -8.49
N TYR A 136 17.33 -8.70 -7.64
CA TYR A 136 17.21 -8.20 -6.27
C TYR A 136 18.49 -8.47 -5.45
N GLY A 137 18.99 -9.70 -5.49
CA GLY A 137 20.20 -10.10 -4.75
C GLY A 137 21.43 -9.28 -5.13
N ARG A 138 21.65 -9.04 -6.43
CA ARG A 138 22.77 -8.20 -6.93
C ARG A 138 22.68 -6.77 -6.43
N TRP A 139 21.48 -6.20 -6.40
CA TRP A 139 21.24 -4.85 -5.92
C TRP A 139 21.53 -4.71 -4.41
N VAL A 140 20.95 -5.57 -3.57
CA VAL A 140 21.12 -5.48 -2.11
C VAL A 140 22.53 -5.94 -1.64
N SER A 141 23.32 -6.56 -2.50
CA SER A 141 24.74 -6.86 -2.25
C SER A 141 25.66 -5.70 -2.63
N SER A 142 25.14 -4.63 -3.24
CA SER A 142 25.93 -3.46 -3.61
C SER A 142 26.25 -2.59 -2.39
N ARG A 143 27.32 -1.78 -2.51
CA ARG A 143 27.76 -0.90 -1.42
C ARG A 143 26.85 0.31 -1.19
N ASN A 144 26.11 0.75 -2.21
CA ASN A 144 25.19 1.88 -2.15
C ASN A 144 24.00 1.57 -3.06
N TRP A 145 22.84 1.33 -2.44
CA TRP A 145 21.66 0.87 -3.16
C TRP A 145 21.03 1.96 -4.02
N VAL A 146 21.10 3.22 -3.57
CA VAL A 146 20.57 4.36 -4.32
C VAL A 146 21.39 4.58 -5.59
N ARG A 147 22.71 4.69 -5.47
CA ARG A 147 23.61 4.86 -6.63
C ARG A 147 23.53 3.70 -7.60
N PHE A 148 23.47 2.47 -7.06
CA PHE A 148 23.34 1.27 -7.90
C PHE A 148 22.05 1.28 -8.72
N ALA A 149 20.93 1.69 -8.12
CA ALA A 149 19.64 1.80 -8.80
C ALA A 149 19.65 2.86 -9.90
N LEU A 150 20.22 4.04 -9.60
CA LEU A 150 20.31 5.15 -10.56
C LEU A 150 21.33 4.88 -11.70
N ALA A 151 22.28 3.97 -11.51
CA ALA A 151 23.24 3.57 -12.53
C ALA A 151 22.77 2.41 -13.43
N GLN A 152 21.53 1.93 -13.27
CA GLN A 152 21.02 0.90 -14.16
C GLN A 152 20.74 1.46 -15.56
N PRO A 153 20.94 0.66 -16.62
CA PRO A 153 20.53 1.05 -17.95
C PRO A 153 19.01 1.24 -18.02
N PHE A 154 18.56 2.02 -18.97
CA PHE A 154 17.14 2.15 -19.26
C PHE A 154 16.67 0.98 -20.13
N ASP A 155 15.63 0.30 -19.65
CA ASP A 155 14.91 -0.75 -20.38
C ASP A 155 13.67 -0.21 -21.10
N ASP A 156 13.28 1.04 -20.79
CA ASP A 156 12.20 1.79 -21.42
C ASP A 156 12.36 3.29 -21.17
N GLU A 157 11.49 4.11 -21.76
CA GLU A 157 11.41 5.54 -21.47
C GLU A 157 10.71 5.77 -20.10
N PRO A 158 11.07 6.85 -19.35
CA PRO A 158 10.30 7.28 -18.19
C PRO A 158 8.83 7.51 -18.56
N GLY A 159 7.91 6.94 -17.78
CA GLY A 159 6.49 6.95 -18.09
C GLY A 159 6.03 5.83 -19.03
N GLY A 160 6.93 5.01 -19.55
CA GLY A 160 6.62 3.87 -20.41
C GLY A 160 5.94 2.71 -19.69
N ARG A 161 6.23 1.47 -20.09
CA ARG A 161 5.62 0.27 -19.49
C ARG A 161 6.02 0.05 -18.03
N MET A 162 5.25 -0.76 -17.33
CA MET A 162 5.58 -1.19 -15.97
C MET A 162 6.87 -2.02 -15.94
N LEU A 163 7.86 -1.54 -15.21
CA LEU A 163 9.07 -2.26 -14.84
C LEU A 163 9.10 -2.41 -13.31
N TYR A 164 8.38 -3.40 -12.78
CA TYR A 164 8.20 -3.57 -11.33
C TYR A 164 9.55 -3.69 -10.63
N SER A 165 9.91 -2.69 -9.83
CA SER A 165 11.22 -2.55 -9.21
C SER A 165 11.13 -2.10 -7.75
N THR A 166 11.66 -2.90 -6.82
CA THR A 166 11.75 -2.51 -5.42
C THR A 166 12.68 -1.31 -5.24
N ALA A 167 13.68 -1.16 -6.10
CA ALA A 167 14.57 0.00 -6.09
C ALA A 167 13.82 1.31 -6.36
N SER A 168 12.78 1.32 -7.21
CA SER A 168 11.98 2.55 -7.43
C SER A 168 11.38 3.06 -6.12
N THR A 169 10.82 2.19 -5.30
CA THR A 169 10.29 2.58 -3.98
C THR A 169 11.39 2.89 -2.97
N HIS A 170 12.57 2.26 -3.10
CA HIS A 170 13.72 2.62 -2.28
C HIS A 170 14.24 4.02 -2.59
N LEU A 171 14.25 4.44 -3.85
CA LEU A 171 14.56 5.83 -4.24
C LEU A 171 13.57 6.82 -3.60
N LEU A 172 12.29 6.47 -3.51
CA LEU A 172 11.30 7.29 -2.77
C LEU A 172 11.63 7.37 -1.28
N SER A 173 12.07 6.27 -0.64
CA SER A 173 12.52 6.29 0.76
C SER A 173 13.73 7.18 0.96
N ALA A 174 14.69 7.17 0.03
CA ALA A 174 15.85 8.05 0.03
C ALA A 174 15.44 9.53 -0.09
N ILE A 175 14.55 9.83 -1.02
CA ILE A 175 14.00 11.17 -1.22
C ILE A 175 13.28 11.64 0.05
N LEU A 176 12.37 10.84 0.62
CA LEU A 176 11.65 11.16 1.85
C LEU A 176 12.62 11.46 3.01
N THR A 177 13.68 10.65 3.15
CA THR A 177 14.71 10.90 4.17
C THR A 177 15.38 12.25 3.98
N LYS A 178 15.71 12.62 2.74
CA LYS A 178 16.37 13.92 2.42
C LYS A 178 15.42 15.10 2.66
N VAL A 179 14.23 15.08 2.10
CA VAL A 179 13.29 16.21 2.21
C VAL A 179 12.67 16.35 3.60
N GLY A 180 12.47 15.22 4.29
CA GLY A 180 11.92 15.19 5.65
C GLY A 180 12.96 15.44 6.75
N GLY A 181 14.26 15.40 6.43
CA GLY A 181 15.35 15.60 7.38
C GLY A 181 15.44 14.53 8.49
N LYS A 182 14.73 13.42 8.34
CA LYS A 182 14.62 12.32 9.32
C LYS A 182 14.61 10.98 8.59
N PRO A 183 15.05 9.87 9.24
CA PRO A 183 14.88 8.53 8.67
C PRO A 183 13.42 8.22 8.35
N THR A 184 13.15 7.52 7.24
CA THR A 184 11.80 7.22 6.76
C THR A 184 10.91 6.56 7.82
N LEU A 185 11.45 5.69 8.68
CA LEU A 185 10.68 5.10 9.80
C LEU A 185 10.25 6.16 10.83
N ALA A 186 11.10 7.15 11.09
CA ALA A 186 10.73 8.24 12.00
C ALA A 186 9.61 9.11 11.42
N LEU A 187 9.68 9.40 10.12
CA LEU A 187 8.60 10.08 9.40
C LEU A 187 7.30 9.27 9.44
N ALA A 188 7.38 7.95 9.16
CA ALA A 188 6.22 7.07 9.20
C ALA A 188 5.57 7.04 10.59
N ARG A 189 6.37 6.96 11.65
CA ARG A 189 5.86 6.96 13.03
C ARG A 189 5.26 8.29 13.44
N GLU A 190 5.81 9.40 12.96
CA GLU A 190 5.30 10.73 13.26
C GLU A 190 4.01 11.04 12.49
N TRP A 191 4.00 10.75 11.20
CA TRP A 191 2.90 11.14 10.33
C TRP A 191 1.69 10.19 10.41
N LEU A 192 1.92 8.90 10.67
CA LEU A 192 0.87 7.89 10.83
C LEU A 192 0.54 7.58 12.30
N ASP A 193 1.12 8.32 13.27
CA ASP A 193 0.82 8.18 14.70
C ASP A 193 -0.69 8.28 15.03
N PRO A 194 -1.47 9.15 14.37
CA PRO A 194 -2.89 9.24 14.64
C PRO A 194 -3.71 7.99 14.26
N VAL A 195 -3.13 7.08 13.47
CA VAL A 195 -3.85 5.87 13.01
C VAL A 195 -3.82 4.81 14.11
N GLU A 196 -4.91 4.68 14.84
CA GLU A 196 -5.02 3.71 15.92
C GLU A 196 -4.78 2.28 15.41
N GLY A 197 -4.00 1.51 16.15
CA GLY A 197 -3.64 0.13 15.78
C GLY A 197 -2.55 0.02 14.71
N PHE A 198 -2.16 1.10 14.02
CA PHE A 198 -1.05 1.07 13.07
C PHE A 198 0.31 1.10 13.77
N ARG A 199 1.15 0.11 13.50
CA ARG A 199 2.51 0.04 14.06
C ARG A 199 3.46 -0.70 13.14
N ILE A 200 4.58 -0.06 12.78
CA ILE A 200 5.71 -0.71 12.14
C ILE A 200 6.61 -1.31 13.22
N GLY A 201 6.69 -2.64 13.28
CA GLY A 201 7.49 -3.37 14.27
C GLY A 201 9.00 -3.32 13.97
N ALA A 202 9.38 -3.64 12.72
CA ALA A 202 10.76 -3.61 12.25
C ALA A 202 10.81 -3.17 10.77
N TRP A 203 11.95 -2.63 10.37
CA TRP A 203 12.22 -2.27 8.97
C TRP A 203 13.72 -2.28 8.71
N GLU A 204 14.15 -3.00 7.68
CA GLU A 204 15.55 -3.13 7.31
C GLU A 204 16.10 -1.85 6.67
N ARG A 205 17.42 -1.63 6.77
CA ARG A 205 18.12 -0.47 6.19
C ARG A 205 19.13 -0.92 5.16
N ASP A 206 19.42 -0.01 4.24
CA ASP A 206 20.56 -0.13 3.34
C ASP A 206 21.89 0.20 4.06
N PRO A 207 23.06 0.01 3.40
CA PRO A 207 24.35 0.36 3.98
C PRO A 207 24.53 1.85 4.32
N GLN A 208 23.71 2.75 3.80
CA GLN A 208 23.71 4.18 4.09
C GLN A 208 22.77 4.56 5.24
N GLY A 209 22.04 3.58 5.80
CA GLY A 209 21.08 3.79 6.88
C GLY A 209 19.68 4.17 6.42
N ILE A 210 19.42 4.19 5.10
CA ILE A 210 18.09 4.46 4.52
C ILE A 210 17.20 3.22 4.67
N TYR A 211 15.99 3.38 5.18
CA TYR A 211 15.05 2.26 5.29
C TYR A 211 14.65 1.74 3.92
N LEU A 212 14.68 0.42 3.75
CA LEU A 212 14.42 -0.24 2.47
C LEU A 212 12.98 0.00 2.00
N GLY A 213 12.81 0.97 1.14
CA GLY A 213 11.51 1.28 0.55
C GLY A 213 10.96 0.08 -0.22
N GLY A 214 9.72 -0.32 0.13
CA GLY A 214 8.97 -1.32 -0.61
C GLY A 214 9.36 -2.78 -0.37
N ASN A 215 10.08 -3.08 0.73
CA ASN A 215 10.33 -4.44 1.20
C ASN A 215 10.82 -4.44 2.66
N GLN A 216 10.91 -5.64 3.27
CA GLN A 216 11.53 -5.90 4.58
C GLN A 216 10.97 -5.02 5.72
N MET A 217 9.71 -4.64 5.63
CA MET A 217 8.94 -4.01 6.69
C MET A 217 8.14 -5.08 7.41
N ALA A 218 8.12 -5.05 8.73
CA ALA A 218 7.39 -6.02 9.54
C ALA A 218 6.29 -5.33 10.35
N MET A 219 5.10 -5.91 10.29
CA MET A 219 3.93 -5.52 11.08
C MET A 219 2.94 -6.68 11.23
N SER A 220 1.99 -6.54 12.13
CA SER A 220 0.91 -7.52 12.31
C SER A 220 -0.18 -7.36 11.24
N ALA A 221 -1.00 -8.41 11.07
CA ALA A 221 -2.15 -8.34 10.18
C ALA A 221 -3.16 -7.26 10.63
N ARG A 222 -3.37 -7.10 11.93
CA ARG A 222 -4.21 -6.01 12.48
C ARG A 222 -3.66 -4.63 12.16
N SER A 223 -2.33 -4.46 12.25
CA SER A 223 -1.69 -3.19 11.89
C SER A 223 -1.81 -2.87 10.40
N LEU A 224 -1.68 -3.88 9.54
CA LEU A 224 -1.88 -3.72 8.11
C LEU A 224 -3.34 -3.39 7.77
N LEU A 225 -4.31 -4.01 8.49
CA LEU A 225 -5.72 -3.68 8.38
C LEU A 225 -6.00 -2.22 8.76
N ALA A 226 -5.44 -1.73 9.87
CA ALA A 226 -5.61 -0.33 10.30
C ALA A 226 -5.16 0.66 9.20
N PHE A 227 -4.10 0.33 8.47
CA PHE A 227 -3.68 1.10 7.29
C PHE A 227 -4.69 0.99 6.13
N GLY A 228 -5.28 -0.19 5.92
CA GLY A 228 -6.33 -0.39 4.92
C GLY A 228 -7.59 0.42 5.23
N GLU A 229 -8.03 0.43 6.49
CA GLU A 229 -9.17 1.21 6.94
C GLU A 229 -8.94 2.72 6.80
N LEU A 230 -7.72 3.21 7.05
CA LEU A 230 -7.36 4.60 6.76
C LEU A 230 -7.61 4.95 5.29
N TYR A 231 -7.19 4.08 4.36
CA TYR A 231 -7.40 4.30 2.94
C TYR A 231 -8.87 4.18 2.54
N ARG A 232 -9.59 3.15 3.05
CA ARG A 232 -11.03 2.98 2.83
C ARG A 232 -11.83 4.22 3.30
N ASN A 233 -11.39 4.84 4.39
CA ASN A 233 -11.98 6.07 4.91
C ASN A 233 -11.34 7.36 4.31
N ARG A 234 -10.87 7.29 3.06
CA ARG A 234 -10.33 8.42 2.30
C ARG A 234 -9.22 9.18 3.06
N GLY A 235 -8.37 8.44 3.75
CA GLY A 235 -7.23 8.98 4.51
C GLY A 235 -7.58 9.58 5.87
N ARG A 236 -8.81 9.35 6.37
CA ARG A 236 -9.25 9.80 7.70
C ARG A 236 -9.19 8.68 8.72
N THR A 237 -8.83 9.02 9.93
CA THR A 237 -8.96 8.16 11.10
C THR A 237 -10.43 8.04 11.53
N ALA A 238 -10.73 7.09 12.42
CA ALA A 238 -12.09 6.89 12.93
C ALA A 238 -12.63 8.14 13.68
N ASP A 239 -11.75 8.92 14.32
CA ASP A 239 -12.11 10.20 14.98
C ASP A 239 -12.19 11.39 14.00
N GLY A 240 -12.06 11.14 12.69
CA GLY A 240 -12.26 12.13 11.62
C GLY A 240 -11.02 12.94 11.25
N ARG A 241 -9.85 12.69 11.85
CA ARG A 241 -8.61 13.41 11.51
C ARG A 241 -8.11 13.00 10.13
N GLN A 242 -7.83 13.96 9.25
CA GLN A 242 -7.17 13.70 7.96
C GLN A 242 -5.68 13.43 8.21
N VAL A 243 -5.21 12.25 7.79
CA VAL A 243 -3.82 11.80 7.92
C VAL A 243 -3.16 11.70 6.55
N VAL A 244 -3.81 11.05 5.61
CA VAL A 244 -3.42 11.02 4.19
C VAL A 244 -4.40 11.88 3.42
N PRO A 245 -3.98 12.83 2.56
CA PRO A 245 -4.92 13.64 1.79
C PRO A 245 -5.92 12.79 1.01
N ALA A 246 -7.19 13.16 1.00
CA ALA A 246 -8.23 12.41 0.30
C ALA A 246 -7.93 12.30 -1.21
N ASP A 247 -7.49 13.43 -1.80
CA ASP A 247 -7.09 13.47 -3.21
C ASP A 247 -5.92 12.54 -3.51
N TRP A 248 -5.00 12.36 -2.55
CA TRP A 248 -3.90 11.42 -2.71
C TRP A 248 -4.38 9.97 -2.68
N VAL A 249 -5.33 9.63 -1.83
CA VAL A 249 -5.94 8.28 -1.80
C VAL A 249 -6.53 7.97 -3.17
N GLU A 250 -7.36 8.85 -3.70
CA GLU A 250 -7.98 8.71 -5.02
C GLU A 250 -6.93 8.61 -6.13
N LEU A 251 -5.95 9.52 -6.12
CA LEU A 251 -4.86 9.57 -7.10
C LEU A 251 -4.00 8.30 -7.08
N SER A 252 -3.76 7.73 -5.89
CA SER A 252 -2.95 6.52 -5.73
C SER A 252 -3.65 5.26 -6.24
N TRP A 253 -4.96 5.27 -6.28
CA TRP A 253 -5.77 4.17 -6.79
C TRP A 253 -6.05 4.22 -8.30
N GLN A 254 -5.81 5.37 -8.95
CA GLN A 254 -5.98 5.48 -10.40
C GLN A 254 -4.92 4.63 -11.12
N PRO A 255 -5.33 3.67 -11.98
CA PRO A 255 -4.40 2.85 -12.73
C PRO A 255 -3.63 3.71 -13.75
N ARG A 256 -2.31 3.58 -13.77
CA ARG A 256 -1.39 4.27 -14.70
C ARG A 256 -0.69 3.29 -15.63
N THR A 257 -0.64 2.05 -15.21
CA THR A 257 -0.06 0.94 -15.97
C THR A 257 -0.73 -0.36 -15.55
N ALA A 258 -0.37 -1.46 -16.19
CA ALA A 258 -0.91 -2.78 -15.87
C ALA A 258 0.21 -3.77 -15.55
N SER A 259 -0.06 -4.63 -14.59
CA SER A 259 0.83 -5.74 -14.22
C SER A 259 0.89 -6.79 -15.32
N ARG A 260 2.08 -7.10 -15.79
CA ARG A 260 2.30 -8.19 -16.75
C ARG A 260 2.04 -9.59 -16.18
N PHE A 261 1.97 -9.71 -14.86
CA PHE A 261 1.81 -10.99 -14.17
C PHE A 261 0.34 -11.32 -13.87
N THR A 262 -0.48 -10.30 -13.59
CA THR A 262 -1.87 -10.48 -13.19
C THR A 262 -2.86 -9.86 -14.16
N GLY A 263 -2.43 -8.94 -15.03
CA GLY A 263 -3.29 -8.13 -15.88
C GLY A 263 -3.97 -6.96 -15.14
N ASP A 264 -3.82 -6.89 -13.82
CA ASP A 264 -4.45 -5.85 -13.02
C ASP A 264 -3.82 -4.49 -13.25
N GLY A 265 -4.61 -3.43 -13.07
CA GLY A 265 -4.11 -2.08 -13.05
C GLY A 265 -3.14 -1.85 -11.90
N TYR A 266 -2.27 -0.85 -12.04
CA TYR A 266 -1.35 -0.41 -10.99
C TYR A 266 -1.27 1.12 -10.96
N GLY A 267 -1.60 1.66 -9.81
CA GLY A 267 -1.52 3.10 -9.52
C GLY A 267 -0.23 3.46 -8.77
N TYR A 268 -0.34 4.29 -7.76
CA TYR A 268 0.80 4.68 -6.93
C TYR A 268 0.95 3.74 -5.72
N GLY A 269 1.63 2.60 -5.97
CA GLY A 269 1.89 1.60 -4.94
C GLY A 269 0.73 0.64 -4.66
N TRP A 270 -0.35 0.69 -5.43
CA TRP A 270 -1.54 -0.13 -5.30
C TRP A 270 -1.87 -0.86 -6.61
N PHE A 271 -2.24 -2.12 -6.50
CA PHE A 271 -2.90 -2.85 -7.58
C PHE A 271 -4.39 -2.55 -7.56
N THR A 272 -5.01 -2.58 -8.73
CA THR A 272 -6.44 -2.31 -8.90
C THR A 272 -7.08 -3.36 -9.78
N ARG A 273 -8.23 -3.89 -9.38
CA ARG A 273 -9.04 -4.80 -10.18
C ARG A 273 -10.51 -4.64 -9.86
N ARG A 274 -11.36 -5.14 -10.74
CA ARG A 274 -12.78 -5.27 -10.48
C ARG A 274 -13.12 -6.72 -10.13
N ILE A 275 -13.91 -6.92 -9.06
CA ILE A 275 -14.41 -8.23 -8.63
C ILE A 275 -15.92 -8.11 -8.49
N GLY A 276 -16.68 -8.74 -9.41
CA GLY A 276 -18.10 -8.47 -9.54
C GLY A 276 -18.34 -7.00 -9.90
N ASP A 277 -19.14 -6.31 -9.12
CA ASP A 277 -19.45 -4.89 -9.28
C ASP A 277 -18.60 -3.97 -8.41
N GLU A 278 -17.65 -4.52 -7.65
CA GLU A 278 -16.83 -3.79 -6.71
C GLU A 278 -15.44 -3.48 -7.28
N ASP A 279 -14.98 -2.24 -7.10
CA ASP A 279 -13.59 -1.88 -7.31
C ASP A 279 -12.75 -2.30 -6.09
N VAL A 280 -11.72 -3.08 -6.35
CA VAL A 280 -10.84 -3.63 -5.32
C VAL A 280 -9.43 -3.09 -5.51
N TYR A 281 -8.93 -2.45 -4.49
CA TYR A 281 -7.57 -1.94 -4.39
C TYR A 281 -6.77 -2.82 -3.43
N TYR A 282 -5.57 -3.22 -3.84
CA TYR A 282 -4.83 -4.12 -2.98
C TYR A 282 -3.33 -3.88 -2.98
N ALA A 283 -2.72 -4.09 -1.81
CA ALA A 283 -1.28 -4.18 -1.62
C ALA A 283 -0.87 -5.65 -1.62
N TRP A 284 0.24 -5.97 -2.32
CA TRP A 284 0.68 -7.35 -2.47
C TRP A 284 2.15 -7.52 -2.10
N GLY A 285 2.41 -8.38 -1.11
CA GLY A 285 3.73 -8.88 -0.72
C GLY A 285 3.99 -10.30 -1.22
N TYR A 286 5.23 -10.55 -1.63
CA TYR A 286 5.67 -11.88 -2.08
C TYR A 286 5.46 -12.93 -0.97
N GLY A 287 4.79 -14.02 -1.30
CA GLY A 287 4.42 -15.08 -0.35
C GLY A 287 3.02 -14.89 0.26
N GLY A 288 2.20 -13.99 -0.28
CA GLY A 288 0.79 -13.86 0.07
C GLY A 288 0.48 -12.91 1.24
N GLN A 289 1.34 -11.94 1.49
CA GLN A 289 1.01 -10.82 2.38
C GLN A 289 0.12 -9.85 1.59
N MET A 290 -1.17 -9.85 1.90
CA MET A 290 -2.17 -9.12 1.14
C MET A 290 -2.96 -8.17 2.05
N LEU A 291 -3.25 -6.99 1.54
CA LEU A 291 -4.26 -6.08 2.04
C LEU A 291 -5.22 -5.79 0.91
N TYR A 292 -6.49 -6.12 1.07
CA TYR A 292 -7.55 -5.79 0.12
C TYR A 292 -8.46 -4.72 0.71
N SER A 293 -8.80 -3.74 -0.08
CA SER A 293 -9.81 -2.73 0.23
C SER A 293 -10.83 -2.72 -0.91
N ALA A 294 -12.05 -3.13 -0.61
CA ALA A 294 -13.20 -2.94 -1.49
C ALA A 294 -13.90 -1.64 -1.07
N VAL A 295 -14.14 -0.78 -2.03
CA VAL A 295 -14.86 0.47 -1.80
C VAL A 295 -16.12 0.38 -2.64
N PRO A 296 -17.32 0.39 -2.03
CA PRO A 296 -18.56 0.49 -2.77
C PRO A 296 -18.50 1.71 -3.69
N GLU A 297 -19.01 1.59 -4.91
CA GLU A 297 -19.23 2.78 -5.72
C GLU A 297 -20.06 3.76 -4.88
N PRO A 298 -19.70 5.06 -4.84
CA PRO A 298 -20.57 6.04 -4.22
C PRO A 298 -21.95 5.86 -4.88
N ASP A 299 -22.99 5.67 -4.07
CA ASP A 299 -24.37 5.48 -4.53
C ASP A 299 -24.60 6.44 -5.70
N GLY A 300 -24.60 5.88 -6.91
CA GLY A 300 -24.90 6.63 -8.10
C GLY A 300 -26.31 7.15 -7.88
N GLY A 301 -26.42 8.43 -7.61
CA GLY A 301 -27.72 9.06 -7.53
C GLY A 301 -28.48 8.63 -8.77
N HIS A 302 -29.45 7.74 -8.59
CA HIS A 302 -30.49 7.55 -9.58
C HIS A 302 -31.21 8.88 -9.63
N ASP A 303 -30.73 9.77 -10.51
CA ASP A 303 -31.55 10.83 -11.04
C ASP A 303 -32.78 10.14 -11.68
N VAL A 304 -33.80 9.96 -10.88
CA VAL A 304 -35.16 9.72 -11.38
C VAL A 304 -35.63 11.06 -11.95
N GLY A 305 -35.25 11.31 -13.24
CA GLY A 305 -35.92 12.32 -14.06
C GLY A 305 -37.32 11.88 -14.47
#